data_a01250439b47e9a463020f0a15da5e57
#
_entry.id   a01250439b47e9a463020f0a15da5e57
#
_cell.length_a   1.000
_cell.length_b   1.000
_cell.length_c   1.000
_cell.angle_alpha   90.00
_cell.angle_beta   90.00
_cell.angle_gamma   90.00
#
_symmetry.space_group_name_H-M   'P 1'
#
loop_
_entity.id
_entity.type
_entity.pdbx_description
1 polymer ?
#
loop_
_entity_poly.entity_id
_entity_poly.type
_entity_poly.pdbx_seq_one_letter_code
_entity_poly.pdbx_strand_id
1 'polypeptide(L)'
;MIMAITYKDVAEKLKDIDEFLLEDYRKKHPEGKRDWRTYEEQYALRIKEAMKQLKPLVDEAVDSIKIASAPGRPHELTLKQRVLLLLLHRLFGESNRMMASMLAIFSVLSDIDVSYKTIERLYSDEEVSMALHNLHILILKKKGVKNIDAEGDGTGYSITISKHY
;
A
#
# COMPACT_ATOMS: atom_id res chain seq x y z
N MET A 1 -52.78 -16.95 -23.41
CA MET A 1 -52.68 -16.47 -22.02
C MET A 1 -51.23 -16.20 -21.70
N ILE A 2 -50.82 -14.94 -21.71
CA ILE A 2 -49.42 -14.56 -21.41
C ILE A 2 -49.30 -14.58 -19.89
N MET A 3 -48.51 -15.51 -19.36
CA MET A 3 -48.15 -15.53 -17.92
C MET A 3 -47.37 -14.27 -17.60
N ALA A 4 -47.89 -13.49 -16.68
CA ALA A 4 -47.18 -12.31 -16.19
C ALA A 4 -45.96 -12.78 -15.34
N ILE A 5 -44.76 -12.40 -15.76
CA ILE A 5 -43.54 -12.68 -15.03
C ILE A 5 -43.54 -11.83 -13.76
N THR A 6 -43.44 -12.46 -12.62
CA THR A 6 -43.38 -11.76 -11.33
C THR A 6 -41.95 -11.44 -10.94
N TYR A 7 -41.77 -10.45 -10.04
CA TYR A 7 -40.43 -10.14 -9.47
C TYR A 7 -39.77 -11.38 -8.81
N LYS A 8 -40.58 -12.24 -8.22
CA LYS A 8 -40.13 -13.48 -7.58
C LYS A 8 -39.54 -14.46 -8.61
N ASP A 9 -40.20 -14.62 -9.78
CA ASP A 9 -39.69 -15.48 -10.85
C ASP A 9 -38.36 -14.99 -11.42
N VAL A 10 -38.19 -13.66 -11.50
CA VAL A 10 -36.91 -13.05 -11.95
C VAL A 10 -35.81 -13.28 -10.92
N ALA A 11 -36.10 -13.07 -9.63
CA ALA A 11 -35.13 -13.26 -8.55
C ALA A 11 -34.65 -14.74 -8.46
N GLU A 12 -35.59 -15.70 -8.64
CA GLU A 12 -35.25 -17.11 -8.63
C GLU A 12 -34.35 -17.49 -9.80
N LYS A 13 -34.65 -16.99 -11.01
CA LYS A 13 -33.79 -17.21 -12.18
C LYS A 13 -32.43 -16.57 -12.07
N LEU A 14 -32.31 -15.36 -11.49
CA LEU A 14 -31.02 -14.75 -11.23
C LEU A 14 -30.18 -15.59 -10.28
N LYS A 15 -30.79 -16.14 -9.25
CA LYS A 15 -30.11 -17.03 -8.30
C LYS A 15 -29.58 -18.30 -8.99
N ASP A 16 -30.39 -18.91 -9.86
CA ASP A 16 -29.98 -20.09 -10.63
C ASP A 16 -28.78 -19.79 -11.54
N ILE A 17 -28.76 -18.60 -12.16
CA ILE A 17 -27.66 -18.14 -13.00
C ILE A 17 -26.40 -17.94 -12.16
N ASP A 18 -26.51 -17.30 -11.00
CA ASP A 18 -25.37 -17.09 -10.10
C ASP A 18 -24.78 -18.40 -9.59
N GLU A 19 -25.63 -19.37 -9.22
CA GLU A 19 -25.18 -20.70 -8.80
C GLU A 19 -24.47 -21.43 -9.95
N PHE A 20 -24.99 -21.36 -11.18
CA PHE A 20 -24.37 -21.95 -12.36
C PHE A 20 -23.00 -21.32 -12.65
N LEU A 21 -22.89 -19.98 -12.58
CA LEU A 21 -21.64 -19.27 -12.81
C LEU A 21 -20.60 -19.59 -11.73
N LEU A 22 -21.01 -19.72 -10.47
CA LEU A 22 -20.15 -20.11 -9.36
C LEU A 22 -19.63 -21.55 -9.51
N GLU A 23 -20.48 -22.48 -9.96
CA GLU A 23 -20.06 -23.86 -10.22
C GLU A 23 -19.07 -23.95 -11.37
N ASP A 24 -19.32 -23.24 -12.47
CA ASP A 24 -18.41 -23.17 -13.62
C ASP A 24 -17.07 -22.55 -13.23
N TYR A 25 -17.09 -21.47 -12.44
CA TYR A 25 -15.90 -20.86 -11.89
C TYR A 25 -15.09 -21.83 -11.01
N ARG A 26 -15.75 -22.55 -10.09
CA ARG A 26 -15.09 -23.56 -9.22
C ARG A 26 -14.49 -24.71 -10.02
N LYS A 27 -15.15 -25.14 -11.11
CA LYS A 27 -14.61 -26.17 -12.01
C LYS A 27 -13.36 -25.69 -12.75
N LYS A 28 -13.35 -24.43 -13.19
CA LYS A 28 -12.20 -23.82 -13.89
C LYS A 28 -11.06 -23.43 -12.96
N HIS A 29 -11.40 -23.12 -11.70
CA HIS A 29 -10.46 -22.71 -10.68
C HIS A 29 -10.57 -23.62 -9.44
N PRO A 30 -10.14 -24.88 -9.53
CA PRO A 30 -10.18 -25.80 -8.39
C PRO A 30 -9.34 -25.22 -7.26
N GLU A 31 -9.99 -24.91 -6.14
CA GLU A 31 -9.30 -24.50 -4.92
C GLU A 31 -8.45 -25.67 -4.42
N GLY A 32 -7.15 -25.65 -4.71
CA GLY A 32 -6.21 -26.53 -4.03
C GLY A 32 -6.27 -26.24 -2.53
N LYS A 33 -6.29 -27.29 -1.70
CA LYS A 33 -6.19 -27.13 -0.25
C LYS A 33 -4.91 -26.32 0.04
N ARG A 34 -5.09 -25.05 0.44
CA ARG A 34 -3.97 -24.19 0.78
C ARG A 34 -3.31 -24.72 2.06
N ASP A 35 -2.05 -25.06 1.98
CA ASP A 35 -1.26 -25.34 3.18
C ASP A 35 -1.00 -24.03 3.92
N TRP A 36 -1.85 -23.75 4.91
CA TRP A 36 -1.80 -22.52 5.70
C TRP A 36 -0.49 -22.35 6.45
N ARG A 37 0.12 -23.45 6.91
CA ARG A 37 1.39 -23.40 7.62
C ARG A 37 2.52 -22.90 6.71
N THR A 38 2.65 -23.52 5.55
CA THR A 38 3.63 -23.07 4.54
C THR A 38 3.33 -21.65 4.06
N TYR A 39 2.06 -21.25 3.95
CA TYR A 39 1.67 -19.90 3.59
C TYR A 39 2.12 -18.88 4.63
N GLU A 40 1.89 -19.14 5.93
CA GLU A 40 2.28 -18.24 7.01
C GLU A 40 3.81 -18.11 7.12
N GLU A 41 4.53 -19.22 7.05
CA GLU A 41 5.99 -19.23 7.02
C GLU A 41 6.53 -18.42 5.84
N GLN A 42 5.99 -18.61 4.65
CA GLN A 42 6.37 -17.85 3.46
C GLN A 42 5.99 -16.36 3.57
N TYR A 43 4.87 -16.04 4.20
CA TYR A 43 4.44 -14.65 4.38
C TYR A 43 5.42 -13.88 5.28
N ALA A 44 5.80 -14.46 6.42
CA ALA A 44 6.78 -13.86 7.32
C ALA A 44 8.15 -13.69 6.64
N LEU A 45 8.60 -14.68 5.87
CA LEU A 45 9.84 -14.60 5.10
C LEU A 45 9.79 -13.52 4.02
N ARG A 46 8.66 -13.38 3.29
CA ARG A 46 8.50 -12.35 2.25
C ARG A 46 8.66 -10.94 2.81
N ILE A 47 8.04 -10.64 3.96
CA ILE A 47 8.16 -9.33 4.60
C ILE A 47 9.62 -9.04 4.95
N LYS A 48 10.31 -10.01 5.56
CA LYS A 48 11.72 -9.89 5.94
C LYS A 48 12.63 -9.66 4.72
N GLU A 49 12.43 -10.44 3.67
CA GLU A 49 13.20 -10.30 2.44
C GLU A 49 12.88 -9.00 1.69
N ALA A 50 11.61 -8.60 1.66
CA ALA A 50 11.22 -7.32 1.08
C ALA A 50 11.92 -6.15 1.80
N MET A 51 11.94 -6.15 3.13
CA MET A 51 12.63 -5.11 3.90
C MET A 51 14.14 -5.11 3.68
N LYS A 52 14.78 -6.28 3.58
CA LYS A 52 16.21 -6.37 3.26
C LYS A 52 16.54 -5.79 1.88
N GLN A 53 15.66 -6.00 0.89
CA GLN A 53 15.86 -5.49 -0.46
C GLN A 53 15.48 -4.00 -0.58
N LEU A 54 14.50 -3.56 0.19
CA LEU A 54 14.00 -2.19 0.16
C LEU A 54 15.03 -1.20 0.72
N LYS A 55 15.70 -1.55 1.81
CA LYS A 55 16.66 -0.66 2.49
C LYS A 55 17.74 -0.12 1.55
N PRO A 56 18.51 -0.94 0.82
CA PRO A 56 19.53 -0.42 -0.10
C PRO A 56 18.94 0.39 -1.27
N LEU A 57 17.72 0.07 -1.72
CA LEU A 57 17.06 0.86 -2.75
C LEU A 57 16.62 2.24 -2.23
N VAL A 58 16.20 2.33 -0.98
CA VAL A 58 15.90 3.63 -0.34
C VAL A 58 17.19 4.44 -0.19
N ASP A 59 18.29 3.82 0.19
CA ASP A 59 19.59 4.48 0.29
C ASP A 59 19.98 5.09 -1.07
N GLU A 60 19.94 4.31 -2.14
CA GLU A 60 20.25 4.76 -3.50
C GLU A 60 19.30 5.87 -3.98
N ALA A 61 18.00 5.75 -3.69
CA ALA A 61 17.00 6.75 -4.07
C ALA A 61 17.21 8.09 -3.36
N VAL A 62 17.61 8.06 -2.10
CA VAL A 62 17.87 9.25 -1.28
C VAL A 62 19.20 9.90 -1.66
N ASP A 63 20.27 9.12 -1.85
CA ASP A 63 21.60 9.61 -2.20
C ASP A 63 21.62 10.33 -3.55
N SER A 64 20.68 10.03 -4.43
CA SER A 64 20.52 10.73 -5.72
C SER A 64 19.93 12.13 -5.58
N ILE A 65 19.39 12.49 -4.40
CA ILE A 65 18.73 13.79 -4.16
C ILE A 65 19.71 14.76 -3.52
N LYS A 66 19.99 15.85 -4.23
CA LYS A 66 20.75 16.96 -3.67
C LYS A 66 19.80 17.93 -2.97
N ILE A 67 19.76 17.87 -1.65
CA ILE A 67 18.96 18.77 -0.84
C ILE A 67 19.73 20.09 -0.70
N ALA A 68 19.17 21.18 -1.21
CA ALA A 68 19.69 22.49 -0.91
C ALA A 68 19.38 22.80 0.57
N SER A 69 20.39 23.24 1.32
CA SER A 69 20.19 23.67 2.70
C SER A 69 19.26 24.88 2.73
N ALA A 70 18.01 24.67 3.15
CA ALA A 70 17.08 25.77 3.34
C ALA A 70 17.28 26.39 4.73
N PRO A 71 17.11 27.74 4.88
CA PRO A 71 17.13 28.37 6.18
C PRO A 71 15.95 27.85 7.02
N GLY A 72 16.21 27.39 8.24
CA GLY A 72 15.18 26.91 9.16
C GLY A 72 15.73 25.91 10.18
N ARG A 73 14.83 25.41 11.02
CA ARG A 73 15.19 24.33 11.97
C ARG A 73 15.47 23.04 11.18
N PRO A 74 16.60 22.39 11.39
CA PRO A 74 16.88 21.10 10.77
C PRO A 74 15.77 20.09 11.06
N HIS A 75 15.50 19.20 10.10
CA HIS A 75 14.59 18.09 10.33
C HIS A 75 15.16 17.16 11.41
N GLU A 76 14.34 16.75 12.34
CA GLU A 76 14.72 15.79 13.39
C GLU A 76 15.08 14.41 12.82
N LEU A 77 14.38 14.03 11.74
CA LEU A 77 14.63 12.80 11.00
C LEU A 77 15.37 13.09 9.68
N THR A 78 16.35 12.25 9.37
CA THR A 78 16.99 12.24 8.06
C THR A 78 15.98 11.90 6.96
N LEU A 79 16.24 12.29 5.71
CA LEU A 79 15.34 11.95 4.59
C LEU A 79 15.12 10.43 4.47
N LYS A 80 16.17 9.64 4.65
CA LYS A 80 16.09 8.19 4.67
C LYS A 80 15.13 7.66 5.75
N GLN A 81 15.22 8.17 6.97
CA GLN A 81 14.33 7.79 8.07
C GLN A 81 12.89 8.19 7.76
N ARG A 82 12.65 9.37 7.18
CA ARG A 82 11.33 9.86 6.77
C ARG A 82 10.71 8.92 5.72
N VAL A 83 11.46 8.56 4.68
CA VAL A 83 11.01 7.64 3.63
C VAL A 83 10.69 6.25 4.19
N LEU A 84 11.59 5.68 4.99
CA LEU A 84 11.37 4.36 5.60
C LEU A 84 10.17 4.38 6.54
N LEU A 85 9.98 5.43 7.32
CA LEU A 85 8.84 5.57 8.23
C LEU A 85 7.52 5.61 7.46
N LEU A 86 7.45 6.36 6.36
CA LEU A 86 6.27 6.42 5.52
C LEU A 86 5.96 5.07 4.88
N LEU A 87 6.98 4.36 4.38
CA LEU A 87 6.82 3.03 3.80
C LEU A 87 6.34 2.00 4.84
N LEU A 88 6.89 2.03 6.04
CA LEU A 88 6.44 1.18 7.16
C LEU A 88 5.00 1.50 7.56
N HIS A 89 4.65 2.78 7.65
CA HIS A 89 3.28 3.19 7.94
C HIS A 89 2.30 2.65 6.89
N ARG A 90 2.65 2.72 5.61
CA ARG A 90 1.86 2.14 4.52
C ARG A 90 1.77 0.61 4.57
N LEU A 91 2.87 -0.04 4.94
CA LEU A 91 2.92 -1.50 5.04
C LEU A 91 2.02 -2.03 6.16
N PHE A 92 2.03 -1.37 7.31
CA PHE A 92 1.20 -1.78 8.44
C PHE A 92 -0.26 -1.36 8.31
N GLY A 93 -0.57 -0.35 7.49
CA GLY A 93 -1.93 0.15 7.29
C GLY A 93 -2.57 0.76 8.55
N GLU A 94 -1.76 1.10 9.53
CA GLU A 94 -2.20 1.62 10.82
C GLU A 94 -2.51 3.12 10.78
N SER A 95 -3.27 3.61 11.77
CA SER A 95 -3.48 5.05 11.91
C SER A 95 -2.18 5.75 12.32
N ASN A 96 -2.05 7.05 11.99
CA ASN A 96 -0.89 7.86 12.40
C ASN A 96 -0.62 7.81 13.90
N ARG A 97 -1.68 7.74 14.73
CA ARG A 97 -1.56 7.66 16.19
C ARG A 97 -1.05 6.29 16.65
N MET A 98 -1.57 5.22 16.05
CA MET A 98 -1.11 3.87 16.37
C MET A 98 0.34 3.69 15.97
N MET A 99 0.72 4.17 14.77
CA MET A 99 2.12 4.14 14.34
C MET A 99 3.03 4.91 15.28
N ALA A 100 2.63 6.11 15.74
CA ALA A 100 3.40 6.89 16.72
C ALA A 100 3.55 6.14 18.05
N SER A 101 2.48 5.47 18.51
CA SER A 101 2.54 4.65 19.74
C SER A 101 3.48 3.46 19.58
N MET A 102 3.47 2.80 18.44
CA MET A 102 4.39 1.70 18.13
C MET A 102 5.85 2.21 18.12
N LEU A 103 6.09 3.35 17.49
CA LEU A 103 7.42 3.96 17.46
C LEU A 103 7.89 4.38 18.88
N ALA A 104 7.00 4.91 19.73
CA ALA A 104 7.33 5.22 21.11
C ALA A 104 7.75 3.97 21.90
N ILE A 105 7.10 2.82 21.66
CA ILE A 105 7.52 1.54 22.25
C ILE A 105 8.90 1.12 21.73
N PHE A 106 9.14 1.28 20.43
CA PHE A 106 10.41 0.93 19.80
C PHE A 106 11.50 2.00 19.94
N SER A 107 11.17 3.22 20.41
CA SER A 107 12.15 4.29 20.62
C SER A 107 13.26 3.91 21.59
N VAL A 108 12.95 3.06 22.57
CA VAL A 108 13.95 2.47 23.47
C VAL A 108 15.00 1.65 22.73
N LEU A 109 14.68 1.18 21.51
CA LEU A 109 15.56 0.36 20.67
C LEU A 109 16.14 1.13 19.48
N SER A 110 15.51 2.21 19.05
CA SER A 110 15.83 2.90 17.79
C SER A 110 16.19 4.38 17.96
N ASP A 111 16.03 4.95 19.14
CA ASP A 111 16.17 6.38 19.44
C ASP A 111 15.29 7.29 18.54
N ILE A 112 14.23 6.73 17.96
CA ILE A 112 13.27 7.48 17.13
C ILE A 112 11.97 7.64 17.92
N ASP A 113 11.72 8.86 18.41
CA ASP A 113 10.45 9.23 19.03
C ASP A 113 9.83 10.38 18.24
N VAL A 114 8.73 10.09 17.55
CA VAL A 114 8.06 11.05 16.69
C VAL A 114 6.57 11.11 16.96
N SER A 115 6.02 12.31 16.91
CA SER A 115 4.59 12.52 17.08
C SER A 115 3.80 12.03 15.86
N TYR A 116 2.50 11.74 16.05
CA TYR A 116 1.60 11.39 14.96
C TYR A 116 1.52 12.49 13.88
N LYS A 117 1.70 13.76 14.25
CA LYS A 117 1.75 14.88 13.31
C LYS A 117 3.00 14.86 12.44
N THR A 118 4.11 14.34 12.93
CA THR A 118 5.30 14.14 12.11
C THR A 118 4.99 13.12 11.01
N ILE A 119 4.33 12.00 11.36
CA ILE A 119 3.93 10.98 10.38
C ILE A 119 2.95 11.57 9.35
N GLU A 120 1.96 12.33 9.79
CA GLU A 120 1.00 13.00 8.92
C GLU A 120 1.67 13.90 7.88
N ARG A 121 2.66 14.70 8.31
CA ARG A 121 3.40 15.62 7.44
C ARG A 121 4.25 14.91 6.38
N LEU A 122 4.68 13.68 6.61
CA LEU A 122 5.46 12.92 5.62
C LEU A 122 4.69 12.72 4.29
N TYR A 123 3.37 12.72 4.33
CA TYR A 123 2.55 12.57 3.12
C TYR A 123 2.57 13.79 2.20
N SER A 124 2.88 14.97 2.73
CA SER A 124 3.01 16.22 1.98
C SER A 124 4.46 16.74 1.90
N ASP A 125 5.42 15.94 2.34
CA ASP A 125 6.84 16.26 2.30
C ASP A 125 7.37 16.06 0.87
N GLU A 126 7.79 17.15 0.24
CA GLU A 126 8.25 17.14 -1.17
C GLU A 126 9.52 16.31 -1.35
N GLU A 127 10.44 16.33 -0.39
CA GLU A 127 11.67 15.53 -0.44
C GLU A 127 11.36 14.03 -0.33
N VAL A 128 10.42 13.67 0.55
CA VAL A 128 9.94 12.29 0.68
C VAL A 128 9.23 11.84 -0.61
N SER A 129 8.40 12.71 -1.20
CA SER A 129 7.72 12.43 -2.46
C SER A 129 8.72 12.20 -3.60
N MET A 130 9.75 13.03 -3.70
CA MET A 130 10.82 12.89 -4.70
C MET A 130 11.61 11.59 -4.49
N ALA A 131 11.94 11.25 -3.24
CA ALA A 131 12.64 10.02 -2.91
C ALA A 131 11.81 8.77 -3.26
N LEU A 132 10.49 8.80 -3.01
CA LEU A 132 9.58 7.73 -3.40
C LEU A 132 9.46 7.58 -4.92
N HIS A 133 9.47 8.70 -5.66
CA HIS A 133 9.50 8.65 -7.12
C HIS A 133 10.78 7.99 -7.63
N ASN A 134 11.94 8.38 -7.12
CA ASN A 134 13.22 7.77 -7.48
C ASN A 134 13.25 6.28 -7.11
N LEU A 135 12.76 5.91 -5.94
CA LEU A 135 12.65 4.53 -5.50
C LEU A 135 11.78 3.71 -6.48
N HIS A 136 10.65 4.28 -6.91
CA HIS A 136 9.79 3.62 -7.90
C HIS A 136 10.53 3.36 -9.20
N ILE A 137 11.25 4.36 -9.73
CA ILE A 137 12.07 4.20 -10.94
C ILE A 137 13.14 3.12 -10.78
N LEU A 138 13.81 3.09 -9.63
CA LEU A 138 14.83 2.07 -9.34
C LEU A 138 14.23 0.65 -9.29
N ILE A 139 13.06 0.48 -8.69
CA ILE A 139 12.35 -0.81 -8.66
C ILE A 139 11.97 -1.26 -10.06
N LEU A 140 11.45 -0.35 -10.90
CA LEU A 140 11.10 -0.67 -12.29
C LEU A 140 12.33 -1.08 -13.10
N LYS A 141 13.43 -0.33 -12.99
CA LYS A 141 14.71 -0.67 -13.63
C LYS A 141 15.21 -2.04 -13.19
N LYS A 142 15.17 -2.34 -11.89
CA LYS A 142 15.60 -3.63 -11.34
C LYS A 142 14.73 -4.79 -11.84
N LYS A 143 13.44 -4.54 -12.07
CA LYS A 143 12.52 -5.52 -12.66
C LYS A 143 12.66 -5.65 -14.19
N GLY A 144 13.52 -4.87 -14.83
CA GLY A 144 13.69 -4.88 -16.28
C GLY A 144 12.51 -4.32 -17.06
N VAL A 145 11.65 -3.53 -16.42
CA VAL A 145 10.49 -2.90 -17.06
C VAL A 145 11.01 -1.77 -17.95
N LYS A 146 10.81 -1.89 -19.26
CA LYS A 146 11.26 -0.89 -20.25
C LYS A 146 10.14 0.08 -20.64
N ASN A 147 8.90 -0.41 -20.72
CA ASN A 147 7.72 0.36 -21.07
C ASN A 147 6.61 0.07 -20.07
N ILE A 148 5.84 1.09 -19.72
CA ILE A 148 4.67 0.97 -18.87
C ILE A 148 3.50 1.48 -19.70
N ASP A 149 2.60 0.57 -20.07
CA ASP A 149 1.28 0.95 -20.59
C ASP A 149 0.40 1.16 -19.34
N ALA A 150 0.19 2.42 -18.98
CA ALA A 150 -0.70 2.76 -17.87
C ALA A 150 -2.09 2.98 -18.46
N GLU A 151 -2.96 1.99 -18.33
CA GLU A 151 -4.39 2.18 -18.49
C GLU A 151 -4.92 2.79 -17.19
N GLY A 152 -5.33 4.05 -17.26
CA GLY A 152 -6.03 4.69 -16.16
C GLY A 152 -7.45 4.14 -16.11
N ASP A 153 -7.71 3.16 -15.25
CA ASP A 153 -9.08 2.83 -14.89
C ASP A 153 -9.65 4.02 -14.10
N GLY A 154 -10.53 4.78 -14.77
CA GLY A 154 -11.25 5.90 -14.20
C GLY A 154 -12.34 5.47 -13.22
N THR A 155 -12.08 4.50 -12.33
CA THR A 155 -12.89 4.29 -11.14
C THR A 155 -12.78 5.57 -10.32
N GLY A 156 -13.69 6.50 -10.63
CA GLY A 156 -13.73 7.81 -10.02
C GLY A 156 -13.79 7.69 -8.51
N TYR A 157 -12.70 8.05 -7.84
CA TYR A 157 -12.85 8.52 -6.49
C TYR A 157 -13.76 9.74 -6.56
N SER A 158 -15.04 9.56 -6.21
CA SER A 158 -15.90 10.70 -5.97
C SER A 158 -15.25 11.48 -4.82
N ILE A 159 -14.62 12.58 -5.16
CA ILE A 159 -14.19 13.57 -4.17
C ILE A 159 -15.48 14.18 -3.61
N THR A 160 -16.07 13.49 -2.67
CA THR A 160 -17.10 14.09 -1.84
C THR A 160 -16.36 15.05 -0.91
N ILE A 161 -16.21 16.30 -1.36
CA ILE A 161 -15.86 17.38 -0.47
C ILE A 161 -17.11 17.62 0.39
N SER A 162 -17.26 16.83 1.44
CA SER A 162 -18.20 17.18 2.50
C SER A 162 -17.58 18.36 3.26
N LYS A 163 -18.00 19.57 2.90
CA LYS A 163 -17.79 20.73 3.74
C LYS A 163 -18.63 20.50 5.00
N HIS A 164 -18.01 19.98 6.05
CA HIS A 164 -18.57 20.10 7.39
C HIS A 164 -18.22 21.50 7.88
N TYR A 165 -19.27 22.35 7.91
CA TYR A 165 -19.27 23.56 8.70
C TYR A 165 -19.51 23.20 10.16
#